data_390f9404c169972799b2988c22d2f845
#
_entry.id   390f9404c169972799b2988c22d2f845
#
_cell.length_a   1.000
_cell.length_b   1.000
_cell.length_c   1.000
_cell.angle_alpha   90.00
_cell.angle_beta   90.00
_cell.angle_gamma   90.00
#
_symmetry.space_group_name_H-M   'P 1'
#
loop_
_entity.id
_entity.type
_entity.pdbx_description
1 polymer ?
#
loop_
_entity_poly.entity_id
_entity_poly.type
_entity_poly.pdbx_seq_one_letter_code
_entity_poly.pdbx_strand_id
1 'polypeptide(L)'
;RQAITNWNRTSFEGSLPGAVCVGKAGKAPFGDLVERPIPQWKNSGLLSYVSVRESLKGDTLFCRLPYNAQITPYLKVEAEAGKTIHIRMDNYEGGSERNVRAEYITREGEQEYESYGWMNGHEVYYIIPEGVKVLDVKYRETGYNTDLAGSFHCDDPFYDELWQRSARTLYITMRDSYMDCPDRERAQWWGDEVNELGEAFYALSPSGQKLAVKG
;
A
#
# COMPACT_ATOMS: atom_id res chain seq x y z
N ARG A 1 -12.29 -18.41 11.81
CA ARG A 1 -11.28 -17.82 12.73
C ARG A 1 -12.02 -16.91 13.70
N GLN A 2 -11.74 -17.00 14.99
CA GLN A 2 -12.37 -16.15 15.99
C GLN A 2 -11.78 -14.72 15.85
N ALA A 3 -12.65 -13.72 15.67
CA ALA A 3 -12.21 -12.34 15.61
C ALA A 3 -11.75 -11.88 17.00
N ILE A 4 -10.54 -11.35 17.08
CA ILE A 4 -9.99 -10.79 18.31
C ILE A 4 -10.18 -9.28 18.24
N THR A 5 -11.08 -8.77 19.04
CA THR A 5 -11.40 -7.33 19.07
C THR A 5 -10.31 -6.55 19.81
N ASN A 6 -9.92 -5.40 19.26
CA ASN A 6 -8.93 -4.47 19.85
C ASN A 6 -7.51 -5.05 20.07
N TRP A 7 -7.13 -6.12 19.39
CA TRP A 7 -5.80 -6.73 19.53
C TRP A 7 -4.63 -5.77 19.23
N ASN A 8 -4.89 -4.75 18.44
CA ASN A 8 -3.91 -3.73 18.02
C ASN A 8 -3.90 -2.48 18.92
N ARG A 9 -4.64 -2.47 20.02
CA ARG A 9 -4.64 -1.36 20.98
C ARG A 9 -3.66 -1.63 22.12
N THR A 10 -3.01 -0.59 22.61
CA THR A 10 -2.13 -0.67 23.78
C THR A 10 -2.82 -1.12 25.07
N SER A 11 -4.15 -0.95 25.12
CA SER A 11 -5.01 -1.38 26.22
C SER A 11 -5.54 -2.81 26.07
N PHE A 12 -5.03 -3.60 25.10
CA PHE A 12 -5.46 -4.99 24.93
C PHE A 12 -4.86 -5.87 26.03
N GLU A 13 -5.71 -6.40 26.90
CA GLU A 13 -5.35 -7.30 28.00
C GLU A 13 -5.69 -8.77 27.72
N GLY A 14 -6.19 -9.06 26.51
CA GLY A 14 -6.58 -10.42 26.11
C GLY A 14 -5.38 -11.31 25.82
N SER A 15 -5.56 -12.62 26.00
CA SER A 15 -4.61 -13.62 25.53
C SER A 15 -4.91 -14.04 24.09
N LEU A 16 -3.88 -14.33 23.33
CA LEU A 16 -3.98 -14.92 21.99
C LEU A 16 -3.87 -16.44 22.12
N PRO A 17 -4.97 -17.20 21.95
CA PRO A 17 -4.93 -18.66 22.05
C PRO A 17 -3.90 -19.23 21.06
N GLY A 18 -3.03 -20.11 21.55
CA GLY A 18 -1.99 -20.75 20.74
C GLY A 18 -0.75 -19.90 20.49
N ALA A 19 -0.65 -18.71 21.09
CA ALA A 19 0.59 -17.94 21.05
C ALA A 19 1.69 -18.61 21.88
N VAL A 20 2.84 -18.83 21.27
CA VAL A 20 4.03 -19.41 21.93
C VAL A 20 5.13 -18.35 21.95
N CYS A 21 5.70 -18.13 23.12
CA CYS A 21 6.87 -17.25 23.23
C CYS A 21 8.08 -17.94 22.60
N VAL A 22 8.57 -17.43 21.48
CA VAL A 22 9.75 -17.98 20.77
C VAL A 22 11.06 -17.39 21.24
N GLY A 23 11.02 -16.30 22.00
CA GLY A 23 12.24 -15.65 22.52
C GLY A 23 11.98 -14.25 23.07
N LYS A 24 12.99 -13.67 23.69
CA LYS A 24 12.99 -12.26 24.14
C LYS A 24 13.55 -11.37 23.03
N ALA A 25 13.11 -10.10 22.97
CA ALA A 25 13.72 -9.10 22.10
C ALA A 25 15.24 -9.02 22.37
N GLY A 26 16.05 -8.86 21.32
CA GLY A 26 17.50 -8.83 21.40
C GLY A 26 18.17 -10.20 21.64
N LYS A 27 17.42 -11.30 21.54
CA LYS A 27 17.94 -12.69 21.64
C LYS A 27 17.57 -13.45 20.37
N ALA A 28 18.30 -14.57 20.14
CA ALA A 28 17.96 -15.45 19.03
C ALA A 28 16.47 -15.84 19.05
N PRO A 29 15.81 -15.90 17.89
CA PRO A 29 16.34 -15.77 16.53
C PRO A 29 16.44 -14.32 16.01
N PHE A 30 16.00 -13.29 16.76
CA PHE A 30 15.80 -11.93 16.23
C PHE A 30 17.04 -11.02 16.34
N GLY A 31 18.04 -11.38 17.13
CA GLY A 31 19.25 -10.58 17.32
C GLY A 31 19.00 -9.21 17.99
N ASP A 32 20.00 -8.35 17.96
CA ASP A 32 19.90 -7.01 18.51
C ASP A 32 19.09 -6.09 17.60
N LEU A 33 18.25 -5.25 18.20
CA LEU A 33 17.51 -4.22 17.46
C LEU A 33 18.45 -3.07 17.12
N VAL A 34 18.40 -2.62 15.87
CA VAL A 34 19.15 -1.45 15.39
C VAL A 34 18.18 -0.33 15.03
N GLU A 35 18.66 0.91 15.17
CA GLU A 35 17.88 2.06 14.72
C GLU A 35 17.68 2.02 13.21
N ARG A 36 16.46 2.31 12.76
CA ARG A 36 16.12 2.38 11.35
C ARG A 36 16.89 3.53 10.68
N PRO A 37 17.72 3.27 9.66
CA PRO A 37 18.56 4.30 9.03
C PRO A 37 17.82 5.20 8.04
N ILE A 38 16.60 4.84 7.68
CA ILE A 38 15.76 5.53 6.69
C ILE A 38 14.48 6.06 7.33
N PRO A 39 13.80 7.08 6.72
CA PRO A 39 12.59 7.66 7.28
C PRO A 39 11.45 6.65 7.46
N GLN A 40 10.52 6.96 8.33
CA GLN A 40 9.23 6.25 8.39
C GLN A 40 8.48 6.47 7.07
N TRP A 41 7.57 5.56 6.74
CA TRP A 41 6.77 5.67 5.53
C TRP A 41 5.90 6.92 5.53
N LYS A 42 5.66 7.44 4.35
CA LYS A 42 4.72 8.54 4.11
C LYS A 42 3.34 8.19 4.62
N ASN A 43 2.68 9.14 5.23
CA ASN A 43 1.30 9.06 5.70
C ASN A 43 0.56 10.32 5.33
N SER A 44 -0.24 10.26 4.28
CA SER A 44 -1.02 11.41 3.78
C SER A 44 -2.25 11.78 4.63
N GLY A 45 -2.61 10.95 5.62
CA GLY A 45 -3.98 10.95 6.11
C GLY A 45 -4.93 10.27 5.12
N LEU A 46 -6.22 10.22 5.44
CA LEU A 46 -7.24 9.70 4.53
C LEU A 46 -7.60 10.73 3.47
N LEU A 47 -7.51 10.33 2.20
CA LEU A 47 -7.79 11.15 1.02
C LEU A 47 -9.01 10.59 0.27
N SER A 48 -9.74 11.50 -0.39
CA SER A 48 -10.83 11.11 -1.29
C SER A 48 -10.30 10.72 -2.66
N TYR A 49 -10.94 9.76 -3.30
CA TYR A 49 -10.67 9.40 -4.70
C TYR A 49 -11.04 10.54 -5.65
N VAL A 50 -10.38 10.60 -6.80
CA VAL A 50 -10.70 11.57 -7.88
C VAL A 50 -12.10 11.33 -8.42
N SER A 51 -12.50 10.07 -8.55
CA SER A 51 -13.84 9.67 -8.92
C SER A 51 -14.20 8.32 -8.32
N VAL A 52 -15.48 8.12 -8.06
CA VAL A 52 -16.06 6.84 -7.66
C VAL A 52 -17.18 6.53 -8.64
N ARG A 53 -17.11 5.37 -9.28
CA ARG A 53 -18.12 4.86 -10.21
C ARG A 53 -18.64 3.53 -9.68
N GLU A 54 -19.92 3.29 -9.86
CA GLU A 54 -20.54 2.02 -9.54
C GLU A 54 -20.68 1.15 -10.79
N SER A 55 -20.55 -0.17 -10.65
CA SER A 55 -20.84 -1.12 -11.73
C SER A 55 -22.33 -1.07 -12.10
N LEU A 56 -22.66 -1.52 -13.31
CA LEU A 56 -24.08 -1.61 -13.75
C LEU A 56 -24.92 -2.54 -12.86
N LYS A 57 -24.30 -3.47 -12.16
CA LYS A 57 -24.95 -4.39 -11.21
C LYS A 57 -25.02 -3.87 -9.79
N GLY A 58 -24.35 -2.76 -9.48
CA GLY A 58 -24.28 -2.21 -8.14
C GLY A 58 -23.41 -3.01 -7.16
N ASP A 59 -22.62 -3.96 -7.67
CA ASP A 59 -21.82 -4.87 -6.86
C ASP A 59 -20.33 -4.47 -6.73
N THR A 60 -19.90 -3.44 -7.45
CA THR A 60 -18.49 -3.02 -7.48
C THR A 60 -18.38 -1.49 -7.57
N LEU A 61 -17.57 -0.91 -6.69
CA LEU A 61 -17.14 0.47 -6.79
C LEU A 61 -15.75 0.53 -7.43
N PHE A 62 -15.62 1.36 -8.46
CA PHE A 62 -14.37 1.69 -9.16
C PHE A 62 -13.90 3.06 -8.68
N CYS A 63 -12.84 3.10 -7.91
CA CYS A 63 -12.35 4.29 -7.22
C CYS A 63 -11.01 4.73 -7.81
N ARG A 64 -11.01 5.83 -8.58
CA ARG A 64 -9.82 6.29 -9.30
C ARG A 64 -8.89 7.13 -8.43
N LEU A 65 -7.61 6.79 -8.45
CA LEU A 65 -6.52 7.58 -7.88
C LEU A 65 -6.06 8.68 -8.85
N PRO A 66 -5.40 9.75 -8.38
CA PRO A 66 -4.88 10.80 -9.25
C PRO A 66 -3.73 10.32 -10.15
N TYR A 67 -3.02 9.30 -9.74
CA TYR A 67 -1.89 8.66 -10.41
C TYR A 67 -1.66 7.27 -9.85
N ASN A 68 -0.72 6.51 -10.42
CA ASN A 68 -0.29 5.25 -9.82
C ASN A 68 0.34 5.52 -8.45
N ALA A 69 -0.23 4.97 -7.40
CA ALA A 69 0.18 5.20 -6.02
C ALA A 69 0.24 3.93 -5.20
N GLN A 70 1.14 3.91 -4.22
CA GLN A 70 1.11 2.94 -3.14
C GLN A 70 0.13 3.43 -2.08
N ILE A 71 -0.87 2.65 -1.77
CA ILE A 71 -1.95 3.05 -0.86
C ILE A 71 -2.35 1.95 0.11
N THR A 72 -2.99 2.35 1.21
CA THR A 72 -3.86 1.48 2.01
C THR A 72 -5.31 1.91 1.78
N PRO A 73 -6.17 1.02 1.21
CA PRO A 73 -7.57 1.35 0.99
C PRO A 73 -8.34 1.37 2.31
N TYR A 74 -9.25 2.33 2.44
CA TYR A 74 -10.16 2.52 3.57
C TYR A 74 -11.62 2.36 3.12
N LEU A 75 -12.42 1.81 3.99
CA LEU A 75 -13.84 1.52 3.78
C LEU A 75 -14.62 1.76 5.08
N LYS A 76 -15.76 2.43 4.98
CA LYS A 76 -16.76 2.53 6.03
C LYS A 76 -18.08 1.97 5.53
N VAL A 77 -18.67 1.02 6.26
CA VAL A 77 -19.91 0.33 5.87
C VAL A 77 -20.84 0.11 7.04
N GLU A 78 -22.12 -0.13 6.72
CA GLU A 78 -23.13 -0.70 7.59
C GLU A 78 -23.57 -2.05 7.01
N ALA A 79 -23.49 -3.11 7.77
CA ALA A 79 -23.75 -4.48 7.28
C ALA A 79 -24.14 -5.43 8.42
N GLU A 80 -24.72 -6.57 8.04
CA GLU A 80 -24.80 -7.76 8.90
C GLU A 80 -23.43 -8.42 9.02
N ALA A 81 -23.25 -9.22 10.05
CA ALA A 81 -22.02 -9.99 10.25
C ALA A 81 -21.84 -11.08 9.18
N GLY A 82 -20.58 -11.33 8.78
CA GLY A 82 -20.20 -12.47 7.93
C GLY A 82 -20.25 -12.20 6.42
N LYS A 83 -20.52 -10.99 5.97
CA LYS A 83 -20.41 -10.63 4.55
C LYS A 83 -18.94 -10.41 4.20
N THR A 84 -18.49 -10.92 3.04
CA THR A 84 -17.10 -10.76 2.59
C THR A 84 -17.00 -9.69 1.52
N ILE A 85 -16.29 -8.60 1.82
CA ILE A 85 -15.96 -7.53 0.88
C ILE A 85 -14.56 -7.80 0.35
N HIS A 86 -14.40 -7.81 -0.97
CA HIS A 86 -13.09 -7.93 -1.59
C HIS A 86 -12.59 -6.55 -2.04
N ILE A 87 -11.32 -6.27 -1.80
CA ILE A 87 -10.67 -5.01 -2.19
C ILE A 87 -9.42 -5.37 -2.99
N ARG A 88 -9.30 -4.81 -4.18
CA ARG A 88 -8.16 -5.04 -5.07
C ARG A 88 -7.86 -3.82 -5.93
N MET A 89 -6.71 -3.85 -6.61
CA MET A 89 -6.30 -2.82 -7.55
C MET A 89 -6.46 -3.29 -9.00
N ASP A 90 -6.27 -2.36 -9.93
CA ASP A 90 -6.31 -2.59 -11.37
C ASP A 90 -5.01 -3.18 -11.95
N ASN A 91 -3.89 -3.16 -11.21
CA ASN A 91 -2.59 -3.49 -11.75
C ASN A 91 -2.43 -4.96 -12.09
N TYR A 92 -2.15 -5.80 -11.12
CA TYR A 92 -1.64 -7.13 -11.40
C TYR A 92 -2.70 -8.22 -11.23
N GLU A 93 -2.96 -8.94 -12.32
CA GLU A 93 -3.83 -10.12 -12.35
C GLU A 93 -3.05 -11.40 -12.74
N GLY A 94 -1.72 -11.38 -12.61
CA GLY A 94 -0.86 -12.49 -13.00
C GLY A 94 -0.91 -13.69 -12.06
N GLY A 95 -0.40 -14.79 -12.53
CA GLY A 95 -0.51 -16.08 -11.86
C GLY A 95 -1.87 -16.70 -12.10
N SER A 96 -2.45 -17.30 -11.11
CA SER A 96 -3.73 -18.00 -11.21
C SER A 96 -4.93 -17.12 -10.90
N GLU A 97 -4.75 -15.97 -10.30
CA GLU A 97 -5.79 -15.00 -9.95
C GLU A 97 -5.16 -13.71 -9.39
N ARG A 98 -5.99 -12.78 -9.00
CA ARG A 98 -5.70 -11.45 -8.46
C ARG A 98 -4.87 -11.54 -7.18
N ASN A 99 -3.57 -11.46 -7.28
CA ASN A 99 -2.65 -11.76 -6.17
C ASN A 99 -2.66 -10.70 -5.06
N VAL A 100 -2.78 -9.42 -5.42
CA VAL A 100 -2.74 -8.32 -4.45
C VAL A 100 -4.15 -7.89 -4.12
N ARG A 101 -4.71 -8.44 -3.04
CA ARG A 101 -6.06 -8.15 -2.57
C ARG A 101 -6.15 -8.18 -1.05
N ALA A 102 -7.19 -7.54 -0.52
CA ALA A 102 -7.64 -7.70 0.85
C ALA A 102 -9.07 -8.24 0.87
N GLU A 103 -9.39 -8.97 1.92
CA GLU A 103 -10.73 -9.46 2.22
C GLU A 103 -11.13 -8.93 3.59
N TYR A 104 -12.28 -8.28 3.65
CA TYR A 104 -12.86 -7.82 4.89
C TYR A 104 -14.15 -8.57 5.19
N ILE A 105 -14.19 -9.27 6.30
CA ILE A 105 -15.39 -9.96 6.79
C ILE A 105 -16.10 -9.03 7.77
N THR A 106 -17.33 -8.66 7.45
CA THR A 106 -18.11 -7.69 8.23
C THR A 106 -18.50 -8.24 9.59
N ARG A 107 -18.68 -7.32 10.52
CA ARG A 107 -19.36 -7.50 11.81
C ARG A 107 -20.77 -6.93 11.69
N GLU A 108 -21.57 -7.01 12.74
CA GLU A 108 -22.88 -6.38 12.81
C GLU A 108 -22.77 -4.88 12.97
N GLY A 109 -23.55 -4.11 12.18
CA GLY A 109 -23.72 -2.67 12.28
C GLY A 109 -22.68 -1.86 11.52
N GLU A 110 -22.53 -0.59 11.93
CA GLU A 110 -21.59 0.36 11.34
C GLU A 110 -20.15 0.03 11.75
N GLN A 111 -19.23 0.03 10.77
CA GLN A 111 -17.85 -0.36 10.97
C GLN A 111 -16.92 0.24 9.94
N GLU A 112 -15.64 0.33 10.31
CA GLU A 112 -14.56 0.85 9.48
C GLU A 112 -13.48 -0.20 9.31
N TYR A 113 -12.83 -0.18 8.16
CA TYR A 113 -11.68 -1.01 7.85
C TYR A 113 -10.67 -0.22 7.01
N GLU A 114 -9.41 -0.28 7.39
CA GLU A 114 -8.28 0.12 6.57
C GLU A 114 -7.35 -1.07 6.42
N SER A 115 -6.92 -1.37 5.20
CA SER A 115 -6.00 -2.48 4.96
C SER A 115 -4.64 -2.19 5.59
N TYR A 116 -4.08 -3.16 6.32
CA TYR A 116 -2.70 -3.09 6.80
C TYR A 116 -1.67 -3.40 5.70
N GLY A 117 -2.09 -4.13 4.67
CA GLY A 117 -1.28 -4.38 3.49
C GLY A 117 -1.46 -3.27 2.46
N TRP A 118 -0.35 -2.68 2.02
CA TRP A 118 -0.39 -1.70 0.96
C TRP A 118 -0.59 -2.36 -0.41
N MET A 119 -1.22 -1.62 -1.29
CA MET A 119 -1.50 -1.99 -2.67
C MET A 119 -0.99 -0.90 -3.60
N ASN A 120 -0.82 -1.21 -4.89
CA ASN A 120 -0.34 -0.28 -5.90
C ASN A 120 -1.23 -0.32 -7.14
N GLY A 121 -1.52 0.82 -7.72
CA GLY A 121 -2.33 0.94 -8.95
C GLY A 121 -2.89 2.32 -9.18
N HIS A 122 -3.80 2.41 -10.17
CA HIS A 122 -4.52 3.63 -10.55
C HIS A 122 -5.98 3.62 -10.10
N GLU A 123 -6.58 2.43 -9.95
CA GLU A 123 -7.96 2.25 -9.49
C GLU A 123 -8.05 1.19 -8.40
N VAL A 124 -8.88 1.46 -7.40
CA VAL A 124 -9.26 0.49 -6.37
C VAL A 124 -10.65 -0.05 -6.67
N TYR A 125 -10.80 -1.34 -6.61
CA TYR A 125 -12.07 -2.03 -6.78
C TYR A 125 -12.55 -2.57 -5.44
N TYR A 126 -13.69 -2.07 -4.98
CA TYR A 126 -14.40 -2.63 -3.83
C TYR A 126 -15.56 -3.47 -4.36
N ILE A 127 -15.47 -4.78 -4.21
CA ILE A 127 -16.52 -5.73 -4.60
C ILE A 127 -17.40 -5.95 -3.37
N ILE A 128 -18.62 -5.43 -3.45
CA ILE A 128 -19.55 -5.29 -2.35
C ILE A 128 -20.65 -6.34 -2.49
N PRO A 129 -20.80 -7.28 -1.56
CA PRO A 129 -21.88 -8.26 -1.59
C PRO A 129 -23.22 -7.60 -1.24
N GLU A 130 -24.30 -8.26 -1.64
CA GLU A 130 -25.68 -7.83 -1.31
C GLU A 130 -25.87 -7.69 0.21
N GLY A 131 -26.61 -6.66 0.59
CA GLY A 131 -26.90 -6.35 2.01
C GLY A 131 -25.82 -5.55 2.72
N VAL A 132 -24.80 -5.07 2.02
CA VAL A 132 -23.79 -4.15 2.56
C VAL A 132 -24.05 -2.74 2.03
N LYS A 133 -24.25 -1.79 2.93
CA LYS A 133 -24.37 -0.36 2.61
C LYS A 133 -23.03 0.33 2.78
N VAL A 134 -22.48 0.85 1.70
CA VAL A 134 -21.24 1.64 1.76
C VAL A 134 -21.56 3.05 2.23
N LEU A 135 -20.87 3.51 3.27
CA LEU A 135 -21.02 4.85 3.85
C LEU A 135 -19.91 5.78 3.38
N ASP A 136 -18.67 5.28 3.26
CA ASP A 136 -17.52 6.06 2.78
C ASP A 136 -16.43 5.13 2.22
N VAL A 137 -15.70 5.62 1.21
CA VAL A 137 -14.49 5.00 0.68
C VAL A 137 -13.41 6.04 0.51
N LYS A 138 -12.22 5.75 1.02
CA LYS A 138 -11.04 6.61 0.97
C LYS A 138 -9.79 5.77 0.78
N TYR A 139 -8.66 6.45 0.67
CA TYR A 139 -7.36 5.82 0.69
C TYR A 139 -6.36 6.64 1.50
N ARG A 140 -5.31 5.99 1.93
CA ARG A 140 -4.12 6.65 2.50
C ARG A 140 -2.95 6.39 1.57
N GLU A 141 -2.33 7.43 1.04
CA GLU A 141 -1.09 7.27 0.31
C GLU A 141 0.04 6.97 1.29
N THR A 142 0.81 5.95 0.97
CA THR A 142 1.96 5.47 1.72
C THR A 142 3.16 5.35 0.77
N GLY A 143 4.28 4.84 1.21
CA GLY A 143 5.49 4.69 0.41
C GLY A 143 6.69 5.27 1.13
N TYR A 144 7.83 5.32 0.47
CA TYR A 144 9.01 5.96 1.01
C TYR A 144 8.77 7.46 1.22
N ASN A 145 9.17 7.99 2.36
CA ASN A 145 8.94 9.42 2.69
C ASN A 145 10.01 10.30 2.06
N THR A 146 9.81 10.63 0.80
CA THR A 146 10.64 11.52 0.00
C THR A 146 9.79 12.34 -0.96
N ASP A 147 10.40 13.34 -1.58
CA ASP A 147 9.83 14.15 -2.64
C ASP A 147 10.54 13.86 -3.96
N LEU A 148 9.82 13.98 -5.07
CA LEU A 148 10.36 14.03 -6.43
C LEU A 148 10.92 15.45 -6.64
N ALA A 149 12.21 15.63 -6.36
CA ALA A 149 12.86 16.94 -6.35
C ALA A 149 13.63 17.23 -7.65
N GLY A 150 13.90 16.22 -8.46
CA GLY A 150 14.51 16.38 -9.76
C GLY A 150 13.54 16.94 -10.78
N SER A 151 14.08 17.63 -11.78
CA SER A 151 13.29 18.14 -12.91
C SER A 151 14.09 17.99 -14.20
N PHE A 152 13.35 17.79 -15.28
CA PHE A 152 13.89 17.77 -16.63
C PHE A 152 12.94 18.53 -17.55
N HIS A 153 13.48 19.28 -18.49
CA HIS A 153 12.72 19.96 -19.52
C HIS A 153 13.53 20.09 -20.81
N CYS A 154 12.88 19.86 -21.94
CA CYS A 154 13.40 20.14 -23.28
C CYS A 154 12.27 20.60 -24.20
N ASP A 155 12.60 20.90 -25.46
CA ASP A 155 11.64 21.37 -26.48
C ASP A 155 10.73 20.26 -27.03
N ASP A 156 10.99 19.00 -26.73
CA ASP A 156 10.10 17.90 -27.09
C ASP A 156 9.33 17.40 -25.83
N PRO A 157 8.01 17.66 -25.76
CA PRO A 157 7.19 17.31 -24.60
C PRO A 157 7.13 15.79 -24.32
N PHE A 158 7.48 14.94 -25.29
CA PHE A 158 7.58 13.50 -25.07
C PHE A 158 8.60 13.16 -23.98
N TYR A 159 9.76 13.83 -23.99
CA TYR A 159 10.81 13.56 -23.00
C TYR A 159 10.48 14.13 -21.63
N ASP A 160 9.74 15.23 -21.55
CA ASP A 160 9.23 15.75 -20.28
C ASP A 160 8.27 14.76 -19.64
N GLU A 161 7.36 14.20 -20.42
CA GLU A 161 6.43 13.16 -19.95
C GLU A 161 7.17 11.86 -19.57
N LEU A 162 8.13 11.44 -20.37
CA LEU A 162 8.96 10.27 -20.08
C LEU A 162 9.69 10.41 -18.74
N TRP A 163 10.28 11.56 -18.48
CA TRP A 163 10.92 11.87 -17.20
C TRP A 163 9.95 11.74 -16.03
N GLN A 164 8.78 12.36 -16.13
CA GLN A 164 7.77 12.31 -15.05
C GLN A 164 7.31 10.88 -14.77
N ARG A 165 7.07 10.09 -15.81
CA ARG A 165 6.68 8.68 -15.69
C ARG A 165 7.79 7.84 -15.07
N SER A 166 9.03 8.03 -15.50
CA SER A 166 10.19 7.31 -14.97
C SER A 166 10.43 7.63 -13.49
N ALA A 167 10.42 8.91 -13.11
CA ALA A 167 10.54 9.32 -11.71
C ALA A 167 9.41 8.76 -10.84
N ARG A 168 8.19 8.70 -11.37
CA ARG A 168 7.07 8.08 -10.66
C ARG A 168 7.24 6.57 -10.55
N THR A 169 7.74 5.90 -11.58
CA THR A 169 8.03 4.45 -11.55
C THR A 169 9.05 4.13 -10.48
N LEU A 170 10.17 4.86 -10.44
CA LEU A 170 11.16 4.74 -9.38
C LEU A 170 10.52 4.88 -7.99
N TYR A 171 9.65 5.89 -7.80
CA TYR A 171 9.01 6.12 -6.51
C TYR A 171 8.12 4.96 -6.06
N ILE A 172 7.35 4.34 -6.96
CA ILE A 172 6.45 3.24 -6.59
C ILE A 172 7.15 1.89 -6.43
N THR A 173 8.42 1.78 -6.84
CA THR A 173 9.28 0.61 -6.62
C THR A 173 10.19 0.74 -5.41
N MET A 174 9.96 1.73 -4.53
CA MET A 174 10.78 1.92 -3.34
C MET A 174 9.95 1.99 -2.05
N ARG A 175 10.43 1.33 -1.01
CA ARG A 175 9.93 1.40 0.37
C ARG A 175 11.08 1.30 1.37
N ASP A 176 11.32 0.15 1.98
CA ASP A 176 12.48 -0.11 2.86
C ASP A 176 13.73 -0.52 2.07
N SER A 177 13.51 -0.94 0.84
CA SER A 177 14.49 -1.22 -0.19
C SER A 177 13.92 -0.78 -1.54
N TYR A 178 14.75 -0.78 -2.58
CA TYR A 178 14.26 -0.80 -3.94
C TYR A 178 13.63 -2.15 -4.24
N MET A 179 12.69 -2.20 -5.17
CA MET A 179 11.93 -3.40 -5.52
C MET A 179 11.84 -3.50 -7.04
N ASP A 180 12.12 -4.67 -7.58
CA ASP A 180 11.93 -5.00 -9.00
C ASP A 180 10.54 -4.62 -9.54
N CYS A 181 9.52 -4.78 -8.70
CA CYS A 181 8.16 -4.40 -9.00
C CYS A 181 7.36 -4.14 -7.72
N PRO A 182 6.27 -3.33 -7.79
CA PRO A 182 5.46 -3.01 -6.62
C PRO A 182 4.34 -4.03 -6.34
N ASP A 183 4.18 -5.05 -7.17
CA ASP A 183 3.00 -5.94 -7.14
C ASP A 183 3.32 -7.40 -6.86
N ARG A 184 4.20 -8.03 -7.62
CA ARG A 184 4.44 -9.47 -7.58
C ARG A 184 5.49 -9.86 -6.53
N GLU A 185 6.79 -9.72 -6.87
CA GLU A 185 7.88 -10.13 -6.00
C GLU A 185 8.10 -9.18 -4.83
N ARG A 186 8.07 -7.87 -5.10
CA ARG A 186 8.38 -6.82 -4.11
C ARG A 186 9.74 -7.05 -3.45
N ALA A 187 10.71 -7.50 -4.24
CA ALA A 187 12.01 -7.94 -3.77
C ALA A 187 13.14 -7.08 -4.31
N GLN A 188 14.20 -6.99 -3.53
CA GLN A 188 15.42 -6.29 -3.89
C GLN A 188 16.27 -7.21 -4.78
N TRP A 189 16.24 -6.96 -6.09
CA TRP A 189 17.08 -7.66 -7.07
C TRP A 189 18.24 -6.76 -7.49
N TRP A 190 19.47 -7.25 -7.36
CA TRP A 190 20.68 -6.47 -7.65
C TRP A 190 20.74 -5.91 -9.08
N GLY A 191 20.22 -6.66 -10.05
CA GLY A 191 20.20 -6.22 -11.44
C GLY A 191 19.32 -4.99 -11.66
N ASP A 192 18.18 -4.94 -11.03
CA ASP A 192 17.24 -3.84 -11.08
C ASP A 192 17.75 -2.67 -10.23
N GLU A 193 18.23 -2.94 -9.03
CA GLU A 193 18.68 -1.95 -8.05
C GLU A 193 19.85 -1.09 -8.58
N VAL A 194 20.76 -1.62 -9.37
CA VAL A 194 21.88 -0.84 -9.96
C VAL A 194 21.38 0.38 -10.73
N ASN A 195 20.28 0.25 -11.47
CA ASN A 195 19.68 1.36 -12.20
C ASN A 195 18.95 2.30 -11.26
N GLU A 196 18.11 1.78 -10.36
CA GLU A 196 17.32 2.55 -9.41
C GLU A 196 18.19 3.41 -8.49
N LEU A 197 19.32 2.89 -8.04
CA LEU A 197 20.32 3.63 -7.25
C LEU A 197 20.85 4.85 -8.01
N GLY A 198 21.18 4.69 -9.27
CA GLY A 198 21.65 5.78 -10.13
C GLY A 198 20.58 6.85 -10.36
N GLU A 199 19.36 6.43 -10.65
CA GLU A 199 18.21 7.30 -10.93
C GLU A 199 17.81 8.15 -9.71
N ALA A 200 17.94 7.60 -8.51
CA ALA A 200 17.59 8.28 -7.26
C ALA A 200 18.33 9.60 -7.06
N PHE A 201 19.57 9.70 -7.49
CA PHE A 201 20.38 10.92 -7.36
C PHE A 201 19.90 12.06 -8.28
N TYR A 202 19.18 11.74 -9.34
CA TYR A 202 18.61 12.72 -10.25
C TYR A 202 17.16 13.08 -9.91
N ALA A 203 16.38 12.11 -9.43
CA ALA A 203 14.93 12.27 -9.29
C ALA A 203 14.48 12.65 -7.88
N LEU A 204 15.22 12.24 -6.84
CA LEU A 204 14.74 12.30 -5.45
C LEU A 204 15.41 13.39 -4.61
N SER A 205 14.70 13.86 -3.59
CA SER A 205 15.28 14.72 -2.56
C SER A 205 16.36 13.98 -1.74
N PRO A 206 17.18 14.69 -0.93
CA PRO A 206 18.21 14.05 -0.10
C PRO A 206 17.69 12.93 0.82
N SER A 207 16.43 12.99 1.26
CA SER A 207 15.82 11.90 2.04
C SER A 207 15.65 10.62 1.22
N GLY A 208 15.30 10.74 -0.06
CA GLY A 208 15.21 9.60 -0.97
C GLY A 208 16.56 9.00 -1.31
N GLN A 209 17.57 9.85 -1.47
CA GLN A 209 18.94 9.42 -1.72
C GLN A 209 19.54 8.58 -0.58
N LYS A 210 19.03 8.70 0.65
CA LYS A 210 19.45 7.85 1.77
C LYS A 210 19.18 6.36 1.53
N LEU A 211 18.13 6.03 0.80
CA LEU A 211 17.85 4.64 0.44
C LEU A 211 18.92 4.10 -0.52
N ALA A 212 19.35 4.91 -1.49
CA ALA A 212 20.42 4.56 -2.42
C ALA A 212 21.77 4.30 -1.70
N VAL A 213 22.07 5.10 -0.67
CA VAL A 213 23.30 4.90 0.13
C VAL A 213 23.21 3.68 1.04
N LYS A 214 22.01 3.30 1.46
CA LYS A 214 21.77 2.11 2.29
C LYS A 214 21.89 0.81 1.48
N GLY A 215 21.35 0.78 0.27
CA GLY A 215 21.39 -0.38 -0.65
C GLY A 215 22.76 -0.62 -1.18
#